data_d9294f2311a6031f1b1cad21da3ffef0
#
_entry.id   d9294f2311a6031f1b1cad21da3ffef0
#
_cell.length_a   1.000
_cell.length_b   1.000
_cell.length_c   1.000
_cell.angle_alpha   90.00
_cell.angle_beta   90.00
_cell.angle_gamma   90.00
#
_symmetry.space_group_name_H-M   'P 1'
#
loop_
_entity.id
_entity.type
_entity.pdbx_description
1 polymer ?
#
loop_
_entity_poly.entity_id
_entity_poly.type
_entity_poly.pdbx_seq_one_letter_code
_entity_poly.pdbx_strand_id
1 'polypeptide(L)'
;MALLDLGLRYTDQGGEEEEDHESEEQLQHRILTAALEFVPAHGWTAEAIAEGAQSLGLSKAAASMFGNDGSELILHFVTQCNAQLTRVLEEEQKLVQLGQAEKRKTDQFLRDAVETRLRMLIPYIEHWPRALSILMLPHNIPPSLNLLTSMVDDMWHYAGDQSTDFNWYTRRAVLAGIYNTTELVMMQDSSPDFEDTWRFLENRINDAMNMGHTAKQVKSTGEALVQGLMGAAVTLKNLTGLNQRR
;
A
#
# COMPACT_ATOMS: atom_id res chain seq x y z
N MET A 1 24.58 -6.17 -82.64
CA MET A 1 25.42 -6.46 -81.46
C MET A 1 24.85 -5.65 -80.33
N ALA A 2 23.83 -6.18 -79.63
CA ALA A 2 23.14 -5.51 -78.51
C ALA A 2 23.18 -6.42 -77.32
N LEU A 3 23.85 -5.98 -76.28
CA LEU A 3 23.93 -6.62 -74.98
C LEU A 3 22.66 -6.25 -74.20
N LEU A 4 21.87 -7.24 -73.86
CA LEU A 4 20.73 -7.15 -72.94
C LEU A 4 21.26 -7.13 -71.50
N ASP A 5 21.06 -6.00 -70.82
CA ASP A 5 21.30 -5.80 -69.40
C ASP A 5 20.02 -6.25 -68.65
N LEU A 6 20.07 -7.40 -67.97
CA LEU A 6 19.03 -7.93 -67.12
C LEU A 6 19.26 -7.46 -65.68
N GLY A 7 18.78 -6.26 -65.36
CA GLY A 7 18.71 -5.78 -63.98
C GLY A 7 17.72 -6.58 -63.16
N LEU A 8 18.22 -7.52 -62.36
CA LEU A 8 17.49 -8.18 -61.29
C LEU A 8 17.33 -7.15 -60.14
N ARG A 9 16.11 -6.60 -60.01
CA ARG A 9 15.70 -5.89 -58.81
C ARG A 9 15.43 -6.93 -57.73
N TYR A 10 16.32 -6.98 -56.77
CA TYR A 10 16.05 -7.59 -55.47
C TYR A 10 15.11 -6.62 -54.75
N THR A 11 13.83 -6.97 -54.63
CA THR A 11 12.92 -6.37 -53.66
C THR A 11 13.15 -7.05 -52.32
N ASP A 12 13.95 -6.42 -51.49
CA ASP A 12 14.07 -6.73 -50.07
C ASP A 12 12.74 -6.32 -49.42
N GLN A 13 11.85 -7.28 -49.25
CA GLN A 13 10.71 -7.21 -48.31
C GLN A 13 11.17 -7.78 -46.97
N GLY A 14 12.09 -7.09 -46.33
CA GLY A 14 12.31 -7.20 -44.91
C GLY A 14 11.12 -6.55 -44.21
N GLY A 15 10.06 -7.31 -43.97
CA GLY A 15 9.11 -6.98 -42.91
C GLY A 15 9.90 -7.10 -41.61
N GLU A 16 10.29 -5.98 -41.04
CA GLU A 16 10.65 -5.88 -39.63
C GLU A 16 9.36 -6.21 -38.86
N GLU A 17 9.17 -7.49 -38.49
CA GLU A 17 8.39 -7.85 -37.34
C GLU A 17 9.14 -7.19 -36.17
N GLU A 18 8.67 -6.03 -35.74
CA GLU A 18 8.96 -5.52 -34.41
C GLU A 18 8.43 -6.59 -33.46
N GLU A 19 9.27 -7.59 -33.15
CA GLU A 19 9.09 -8.40 -31.95
C GLU A 19 9.07 -7.42 -30.82
N ASP A 20 7.86 -7.21 -30.25
CA ASP A 20 7.61 -6.40 -29.09
C ASP A 20 8.36 -7.08 -27.93
N HIS A 21 9.64 -6.75 -27.80
CA HIS A 21 10.52 -7.30 -26.76
C HIS A 21 10.01 -6.81 -25.42
N GLU A 22 9.16 -7.64 -24.80
CA GLU A 22 8.71 -7.41 -23.43
C GLU A 22 9.93 -7.13 -22.53
N SER A 23 9.92 -5.99 -21.83
CA SER A 23 11.00 -5.66 -20.92
C SER A 23 11.01 -6.64 -19.73
N GLU A 24 12.20 -6.84 -19.13
CA GLU A 24 12.33 -7.70 -17.94
C GLU A 24 11.36 -7.26 -16.82
N GLU A 25 11.17 -5.96 -16.63
CA GLU A 25 10.25 -5.40 -15.64
C GLU A 25 8.79 -5.75 -15.95
N GLN A 26 8.39 -5.70 -17.22
CA GLN A 26 7.03 -6.09 -17.65
C GLN A 26 6.80 -7.59 -17.42
N LEU A 27 7.78 -8.42 -17.74
CA LEU A 27 7.72 -9.86 -17.50
C LEU A 27 7.61 -10.17 -15.99
N GLN A 28 8.44 -9.52 -15.16
CA GLN A 28 8.38 -9.66 -13.70
C GLN A 28 7.01 -9.25 -13.17
N HIS A 29 6.47 -8.13 -13.62
CA HIS A 29 5.14 -7.65 -13.23
C HIS A 29 4.03 -8.65 -13.60
N ARG A 30 4.09 -9.25 -14.79
CA ARG A 30 3.12 -10.27 -15.23
C ARG A 30 3.20 -11.54 -14.38
N ILE A 31 4.41 -12.02 -14.09
CA ILE A 31 4.62 -13.22 -13.27
C ILE A 31 4.07 -12.99 -11.86
N LEU A 32 4.40 -11.86 -11.22
CA LEU A 32 3.92 -11.55 -9.86
C LEU A 32 2.40 -11.37 -9.84
N THR A 33 1.82 -10.76 -10.86
CA THR A 33 0.36 -10.61 -10.97
C THR A 33 -0.33 -11.98 -11.09
N ALA A 34 0.18 -12.88 -11.94
CA ALA A 34 -0.34 -14.23 -12.07
C ALA A 34 -0.15 -15.06 -10.78
N ALA A 35 0.95 -14.84 -10.06
CA ALA A 35 1.26 -15.54 -8.81
C ALA A 35 0.25 -15.25 -7.69
N LEU A 36 -0.43 -14.11 -7.71
CA LEU A 36 -1.43 -13.77 -6.69
C LEU A 36 -2.59 -14.76 -6.64
N GLU A 37 -2.95 -15.39 -7.76
CA GLU A 37 -3.99 -16.42 -7.82
C GLU A 37 -3.62 -17.69 -7.04
N PHE A 38 -2.32 -17.93 -6.85
CA PHE A 38 -1.79 -19.10 -6.17
C PHE A 38 -1.47 -18.87 -4.68
N VAL A 39 -1.55 -17.63 -4.20
CA VAL A 39 -1.32 -17.29 -2.78
C VAL A 39 -2.29 -18.02 -1.84
N PRO A 40 -3.60 -18.18 -2.13
CA PRO A 40 -4.48 -18.94 -1.24
C PRO A 40 -4.08 -20.41 -1.04
N ALA A 41 -3.39 -21.00 -2.00
CA ALA A 41 -2.93 -22.41 -1.93
C ALA A 41 -1.50 -22.54 -1.37
N HIS A 42 -0.61 -21.61 -1.71
CA HIS A 42 0.83 -21.74 -1.45
C HIS A 42 1.36 -20.67 -0.48
N GLY A 43 0.53 -19.70 -0.07
CA GLY A 43 0.97 -18.54 0.71
C GLY A 43 1.89 -17.61 -0.06
N TRP A 44 2.53 -16.69 0.64
CA TRP A 44 3.49 -15.72 0.10
C TRP A 44 4.87 -16.37 -0.06
N THR A 45 5.04 -17.18 -1.10
CA THR A 45 6.22 -18.02 -1.28
C THR A 45 6.73 -18.02 -2.72
N ALA A 46 7.98 -18.46 -2.90
CA ALA A 46 8.55 -18.71 -4.21
C ALA A 46 7.76 -19.77 -5.00
N GLU A 47 7.08 -20.71 -4.32
CA GLU A 47 6.22 -21.71 -4.99
C GLU A 47 5.02 -21.03 -5.66
N ALA A 48 4.36 -20.07 -5.00
CA ALA A 48 3.28 -19.29 -5.61
C ALA A 48 3.77 -18.57 -6.88
N ILE A 49 4.98 -18.00 -6.84
CA ILE A 49 5.59 -17.33 -7.98
C ILE A 49 5.88 -18.32 -9.11
N ALA A 50 6.38 -19.52 -8.77
CA ALA A 50 6.64 -20.59 -9.76
C ALA A 50 5.37 -21.07 -10.45
N GLU A 51 4.26 -21.24 -9.71
CA GLU A 51 2.96 -21.58 -10.29
C GLU A 51 2.42 -20.45 -11.18
N GLY A 52 2.59 -19.19 -10.75
CA GLY A 52 2.26 -18.00 -11.57
C GLY A 52 3.04 -17.98 -12.89
N ALA A 53 4.34 -18.23 -12.86
CA ALA A 53 5.16 -18.34 -14.08
C ALA A 53 4.66 -19.49 -14.99
N GLN A 54 4.37 -20.65 -14.41
CA GLN A 54 3.87 -21.80 -15.16
C GLN A 54 2.51 -21.54 -15.81
N SER A 55 1.62 -20.81 -15.14
CA SER A 55 0.30 -20.45 -15.71
C SER A 55 0.42 -19.56 -16.96
N LEU A 56 1.52 -18.82 -17.07
CA LEU A 56 1.87 -18.00 -18.24
C LEU A 56 2.62 -18.80 -19.34
N GLY A 57 2.80 -20.10 -19.17
CA GLY A 57 3.56 -20.95 -20.11
C GLY A 57 5.09 -20.83 -19.94
N LEU A 58 5.57 -20.20 -18.88
CA LEU A 58 6.99 -20.06 -18.58
C LEU A 58 7.50 -21.24 -17.75
N SER A 59 8.83 -21.39 -17.70
CA SER A 59 9.45 -22.36 -16.79
C SER A 59 9.28 -21.91 -15.33
N LYS A 60 9.04 -22.86 -14.41
CA LYS A 60 9.07 -22.60 -12.95
C LYS A 60 10.42 -21.97 -12.49
N ALA A 61 11.50 -22.21 -13.25
CA ALA A 61 12.78 -21.57 -12.98
C ALA A 61 12.76 -20.05 -13.09
N ALA A 62 11.76 -19.46 -13.77
CA ALA A 62 11.58 -18.01 -13.81
C ALA A 62 11.34 -17.43 -12.41
N ALA A 63 10.86 -18.20 -11.44
CA ALA A 63 10.75 -17.77 -10.06
C ALA A 63 12.08 -17.39 -9.41
N SER A 64 13.22 -17.87 -9.97
CA SER A 64 14.57 -17.50 -9.49
C SER A 64 14.95 -16.04 -9.79
N MET A 65 14.17 -15.33 -10.60
CA MET A 65 14.33 -13.88 -10.81
C MET A 65 13.95 -13.07 -9.55
N PHE A 66 13.23 -13.69 -8.62
CA PHE A 66 12.73 -13.09 -7.39
C PHE A 66 13.46 -13.69 -6.17
N GLY A 67 13.46 -12.97 -5.08
CA GLY A 67 13.99 -13.49 -3.82
C GLY A 67 13.21 -14.72 -3.31
N ASN A 68 13.81 -15.47 -2.39
CA ASN A 68 13.25 -16.71 -1.88
C ASN A 68 12.24 -16.51 -0.72
N ASP A 69 12.12 -15.28 -0.20
CA ASP A 69 11.32 -14.97 1.00
C ASP A 69 9.88 -14.55 0.69
N GLY A 70 9.52 -14.40 -0.60
CA GLY A 70 8.20 -13.97 -1.04
C GLY A 70 7.95 -12.46 -0.90
N SER A 71 8.93 -11.67 -0.48
CA SER A 71 8.78 -10.23 -0.23
C SER A 71 8.37 -9.46 -1.48
N GLU A 72 8.95 -9.79 -2.64
CA GLU A 72 8.61 -9.11 -3.90
C GLU A 72 7.15 -9.33 -4.30
N LEU A 73 6.61 -10.53 -4.07
CA LEU A 73 5.20 -10.81 -4.31
C LEU A 73 4.29 -9.98 -3.40
N ILE A 74 4.65 -9.85 -2.11
CA ILE A 74 3.88 -9.05 -1.16
C ILE A 74 3.96 -7.57 -1.52
N LEU A 75 5.15 -7.04 -1.79
CA LEU A 75 5.35 -5.63 -2.18
C LEU A 75 4.60 -5.30 -3.47
N HIS A 76 4.62 -6.22 -4.45
CA HIS A 76 3.85 -6.10 -5.68
C HIS A 76 2.35 -6.02 -5.40
N PHE A 77 1.82 -6.90 -4.56
CA PHE A 77 0.41 -6.89 -4.16
C PHE A 77 0.02 -5.57 -3.47
N VAL A 78 0.82 -5.11 -2.49
CA VAL A 78 0.58 -3.84 -1.79
C VAL A 78 0.59 -2.67 -2.78
N THR A 79 1.53 -2.65 -3.71
CA THR A 79 1.61 -1.63 -4.78
C THR A 79 0.36 -1.63 -5.65
N GLN A 80 -0.12 -2.80 -6.07
CA GLN A 80 -1.36 -2.91 -6.85
C GLN A 80 -2.58 -2.42 -6.07
N CYS A 81 -2.70 -2.80 -4.79
CA CYS A 81 -3.78 -2.33 -3.94
C CYS A 81 -3.77 -0.81 -3.76
N ASN A 82 -2.60 -0.20 -3.57
CA ASN A 82 -2.47 1.24 -3.47
C ASN A 82 -2.88 1.93 -4.79
N ALA A 83 -2.41 1.43 -5.93
CA ALA A 83 -2.80 1.96 -7.22
C ALA A 83 -4.31 1.82 -7.50
N GLN A 84 -4.92 0.73 -7.08
CA GLN A 84 -6.36 0.53 -7.19
C GLN A 84 -7.12 1.50 -6.29
N LEU A 85 -6.67 1.70 -5.05
CA LEU A 85 -7.26 2.69 -4.15
C LEU A 85 -7.23 4.08 -4.78
N THR A 86 -6.06 4.52 -5.28
CA THR A 86 -5.90 5.84 -5.92
C THR A 86 -6.90 6.02 -7.05
N ARG A 87 -7.10 5.01 -7.91
CA ARG A 87 -8.11 5.07 -8.97
C ARG A 87 -9.53 5.26 -8.43
N VAL A 88 -9.91 4.52 -7.38
CA VAL A 88 -11.23 4.68 -6.74
C VAL A 88 -11.41 6.10 -6.22
N LEU A 89 -10.41 6.64 -5.52
CA LEU A 89 -10.44 8.00 -4.98
C LEU A 89 -10.51 9.07 -6.09
N GLU A 90 -9.79 8.88 -7.19
CA GLU A 90 -9.86 9.75 -8.36
C GLU A 90 -11.25 9.74 -9.01
N GLU A 91 -11.84 8.56 -9.17
CA GLU A 91 -13.19 8.42 -9.76
C GLU A 91 -14.24 9.12 -8.89
N GLU A 92 -14.18 8.94 -7.58
CA GLU A 92 -15.06 9.63 -6.64
C GLU A 92 -14.89 11.15 -6.71
N GLN A 93 -13.66 11.64 -6.76
CA GLN A 93 -13.38 13.06 -6.89
C GLN A 93 -13.95 13.64 -8.19
N LYS A 94 -13.82 12.91 -9.31
CA LYS A 94 -14.41 13.29 -10.60
C LYS A 94 -15.93 13.39 -10.52
N LEU A 95 -16.60 12.44 -9.87
CA LEU A 95 -18.04 12.46 -9.69
C LEU A 95 -18.50 13.68 -8.88
N VAL A 96 -17.76 14.02 -7.83
CA VAL A 96 -18.06 15.23 -7.02
C VAL A 96 -17.84 16.50 -7.84
N GLN A 97 -16.78 16.59 -8.62
CA GLN A 97 -16.49 17.75 -9.50
C GLN A 97 -17.57 17.94 -10.58
N LEU A 98 -18.14 16.84 -11.10
CA LEU A 98 -19.21 16.86 -12.09
C LEU A 98 -20.60 17.12 -11.47
N GLY A 99 -20.70 17.26 -10.14
CA GLY A 99 -21.97 17.42 -9.43
C GLY A 99 -22.85 16.16 -9.43
N GLN A 100 -22.28 15.00 -9.72
CA GLN A 100 -22.96 13.69 -9.75
C GLN A 100 -22.92 12.98 -8.40
N ALA A 101 -22.09 13.43 -7.47
CA ALA A 101 -22.02 12.95 -6.10
C ALA A 101 -21.81 14.11 -5.13
N GLU A 102 -22.27 13.96 -3.90
CA GLU A 102 -22.03 14.92 -2.83
C GLU A 102 -20.64 14.70 -2.21
N LYS A 103 -19.97 15.81 -1.86
CA LYS A 103 -18.71 15.74 -1.13
C LYS A 103 -18.95 15.22 0.29
N ARG A 104 -18.35 14.06 0.63
CA ARG A 104 -18.41 13.49 1.98
C ARG A 104 -17.62 14.36 2.98
N LYS A 105 -17.98 14.26 4.26
CA LYS A 105 -17.16 14.82 5.33
C LYS A 105 -15.81 14.11 5.41
N THR A 106 -14.78 14.81 5.86
CA THR A 106 -13.41 14.27 5.91
C THR A 106 -13.30 12.98 6.74
N ASP A 107 -14.01 12.90 7.87
CA ASP A 107 -14.06 11.71 8.71
C ASP A 107 -14.65 10.50 7.97
N GLN A 108 -15.80 10.67 7.33
CA GLN A 108 -16.44 9.64 6.52
C GLN A 108 -15.56 9.23 5.34
N PHE A 109 -14.98 10.20 4.63
CA PHE A 109 -14.10 9.93 3.50
C PHE A 109 -12.88 9.07 3.91
N LEU A 110 -12.19 9.45 4.99
CA LEU A 110 -11.02 8.71 5.47
C LEU A 110 -11.38 7.32 5.97
N ARG A 111 -12.51 7.19 6.69
CA ARG A 111 -13.03 5.89 7.13
C ARG A 111 -13.28 4.99 5.93
N ASP A 112 -13.98 5.47 4.92
CA ASP A 112 -14.33 4.70 3.73
C ASP A 112 -13.09 4.36 2.88
N ALA A 113 -12.12 5.26 2.77
CA ALA A 113 -10.87 5.01 2.07
C ALA A 113 -10.03 3.90 2.74
N VAL A 114 -9.91 3.93 4.08
CA VAL A 114 -9.22 2.88 4.85
C VAL A 114 -9.96 1.55 4.73
N GLU A 115 -11.30 1.54 4.86
CA GLU A 115 -12.10 0.33 4.69
C GLU A 115 -11.93 -0.25 3.29
N THR A 116 -12.05 0.57 2.23
CA THR A 116 -11.85 0.14 0.85
C THR A 116 -10.49 -0.52 0.66
N ARG A 117 -9.44 0.05 1.21
CA ARG A 117 -8.08 -0.52 1.12
C ARG A 117 -7.95 -1.84 1.88
N LEU A 118 -8.49 -1.92 3.10
CA LEU A 118 -8.42 -3.14 3.92
C LEU A 118 -9.26 -4.27 3.34
N ARG A 119 -10.40 -3.99 2.71
CA ARG A 119 -11.21 -5.00 2.03
C ARG A 119 -10.46 -5.72 0.91
N MET A 120 -9.45 -5.11 0.30
CA MET A 120 -8.59 -5.75 -0.70
C MET A 120 -7.74 -6.89 -0.11
N LEU A 121 -7.57 -6.95 1.22
CA LEU A 121 -6.85 -8.02 1.91
C LEU A 121 -7.70 -9.28 2.11
N ILE A 122 -9.03 -9.19 2.04
CA ILE A 122 -9.96 -10.27 2.39
C ILE A 122 -9.64 -11.58 1.67
N PRO A 123 -9.35 -11.62 0.36
CA PRO A 123 -9.01 -12.87 -0.33
C PRO A 123 -7.75 -13.56 0.20
N TYR A 124 -6.90 -12.83 0.93
CA TYR A 124 -5.60 -13.28 1.41
C TYR A 124 -5.48 -13.25 2.93
N ILE A 125 -6.58 -13.02 3.65
CA ILE A 125 -6.56 -12.70 5.07
C ILE A 125 -5.91 -13.81 5.92
N GLU A 126 -6.11 -15.08 5.56
CA GLU A 126 -5.51 -16.22 6.26
C GLU A 126 -3.98 -16.25 6.17
N HIS A 127 -3.42 -15.75 5.07
CA HIS A 127 -1.98 -15.70 4.82
C HIS A 127 -1.37 -14.34 5.17
N TRP A 128 -2.19 -13.34 5.51
CA TRP A 128 -1.73 -11.97 5.73
C TRP A 128 -0.82 -11.80 6.96
N PRO A 129 -1.01 -12.52 8.09
CA PRO A 129 -0.07 -12.47 9.22
C PRO A 129 1.36 -12.85 8.80
N ARG A 130 1.51 -13.81 7.89
CA ARG A 130 2.82 -14.19 7.35
C ARG A 130 3.40 -13.06 6.49
N ALA A 131 2.58 -12.43 5.64
CA ALA A 131 3.01 -11.28 4.84
C ALA A 131 3.57 -10.16 5.73
N LEU A 132 2.85 -9.77 6.78
CA LEU A 132 3.32 -8.74 7.71
C LEU A 132 4.65 -9.12 8.36
N SER A 133 4.83 -10.39 8.75
CA SER A 133 6.10 -10.84 9.33
C SER A 133 7.28 -10.70 8.35
N ILE A 134 7.05 -10.91 7.06
CA ILE A 134 8.06 -10.74 6.00
C ILE A 134 8.33 -9.25 5.76
N LEU A 135 7.30 -8.41 5.71
CA LEU A 135 7.44 -6.96 5.54
C LEU A 135 8.20 -6.29 6.70
N MET A 136 8.18 -6.90 7.88
CA MET A 136 8.94 -6.42 9.06
C MET A 136 10.41 -6.83 9.07
N LEU A 137 10.89 -7.63 8.11
CA LEU A 137 12.32 -7.92 7.97
C LEU A 137 13.08 -6.63 7.66
N PRO A 138 14.29 -6.44 8.22
CA PRO A 138 15.02 -5.17 8.12
C PRO A 138 15.18 -4.63 6.68
N HIS A 139 15.38 -5.50 5.70
CA HIS A 139 15.54 -5.10 4.30
C HIS A 139 14.21 -4.71 3.62
N ASN A 140 13.07 -5.15 4.16
CA ASN A 140 11.74 -4.84 3.65
C ASN A 140 11.10 -3.62 4.32
N ILE A 141 11.62 -3.18 5.48
CA ILE A 141 11.06 -2.03 6.20
C ILE A 141 11.04 -0.75 5.34
N PRO A 142 12.13 -0.34 4.66
CA PRO A 142 12.11 0.89 3.87
C PRO A 142 11.07 0.89 2.74
N PRO A 143 10.98 -0.13 1.87
CA PRO A 143 9.96 -0.16 0.82
C PRO A 143 8.54 -0.26 1.40
N SER A 144 8.32 -0.99 2.50
CA SER A 144 7.01 -1.10 3.15
C SER A 144 6.54 0.23 3.72
N LEU A 145 7.41 0.97 4.41
CA LEU A 145 7.11 2.31 4.92
C LEU A 145 6.83 3.31 3.80
N ASN A 146 7.57 3.23 2.70
CA ASN A 146 7.32 4.10 1.55
C ASN A 146 5.92 3.86 0.97
N LEU A 147 5.51 2.60 0.80
CA LEU A 147 4.16 2.25 0.33
C LEU A 147 3.07 2.69 1.30
N LEU A 148 3.28 2.55 2.61
CA LEU A 148 2.34 3.01 3.64
C LEU A 148 2.21 4.53 3.64
N THR A 149 3.32 5.26 3.61
CA THR A 149 3.30 6.73 3.63
C THR A 149 2.68 7.32 2.37
N SER A 150 3.00 6.76 1.19
CA SER A 150 2.38 7.17 -0.07
C SER A 150 0.86 6.94 -0.06
N MET A 151 0.40 5.78 0.38
CA MET A 151 -1.03 5.47 0.49
C MET A 151 -1.77 6.45 1.40
N VAL A 152 -1.22 6.74 2.56
CA VAL A 152 -1.82 7.67 3.53
C VAL A 152 -1.80 9.11 3.01
N ASP A 153 -0.75 9.49 2.27
CA ASP A 153 -0.67 10.79 1.61
C ASP A 153 -1.77 10.95 0.56
N ASP A 154 -1.97 9.93 -0.28
CA ASP A 154 -3.07 9.91 -1.26
C ASP A 154 -4.44 10.05 -0.59
N MET A 155 -4.70 9.30 0.49
CA MET A 155 -5.98 9.40 1.23
C MET A 155 -6.22 10.85 1.71
N TRP A 156 -5.22 11.50 2.29
CA TRP A 156 -5.34 12.89 2.74
C TRP A 156 -5.44 13.89 1.61
N HIS A 157 -4.71 13.66 0.51
CA HIS A 157 -4.79 14.50 -0.69
C HIS A 157 -6.23 14.54 -1.23
N TYR A 158 -6.85 13.38 -1.44
CA TYR A 158 -8.23 13.28 -1.94
C TYR A 158 -9.29 13.71 -0.91
N ALA A 159 -8.97 13.64 0.39
CA ALA A 159 -9.79 14.24 1.45
C ALA A 159 -9.81 15.77 1.41
N GLY A 160 -8.92 16.39 0.61
CA GLY A 160 -8.81 17.84 0.46
C GLY A 160 -7.89 18.50 1.50
N ASP A 161 -6.95 17.74 2.08
CA ASP A 161 -5.94 18.32 2.97
C ASP A 161 -4.91 19.11 2.18
N GLN A 162 -4.83 20.41 2.48
CA GLN A 162 -3.85 21.35 1.88
C GLN A 162 -2.81 21.82 2.91
N SER A 163 -2.71 21.14 4.05
CA SER A 163 -1.75 21.51 5.08
C SER A 163 -0.31 21.24 4.60
N THR A 164 0.60 22.16 4.88
CA THR A 164 2.04 22.07 4.57
C THR A 164 2.91 22.24 5.80
N ASP A 165 2.29 22.35 6.98
CA ASP A 165 2.92 22.61 8.26
C ASP A 165 3.15 21.33 9.08
N PHE A 166 3.50 21.48 10.36
CA PHE A 166 3.66 20.37 11.30
C PHE A 166 2.42 19.44 11.37
N ASN A 167 1.22 19.98 11.13
CA ASN A 167 -0.02 19.19 11.11
C ASN A 167 -0.03 18.19 9.97
N TRP A 168 0.67 18.45 8.86
CA TRP A 168 0.81 17.54 7.73
C TRP A 168 1.38 16.19 8.16
N TYR A 169 2.52 16.20 8.87
CA TYR A 169 3.15 14.97 9.36
C TYR A 169 2.29 14.25 10.41
N THR A 170 1.71 15.01 11.34
CA THR A 170 0.90 14.46 12.43
C THR A 170 -0.33 13.75 11.89
N ARG A 171 -1.05 14.34 10.94
CA ARG A 171 -2.26 13.74 10.33
C ARG A 171 -1.93 12.43 9.64
N ARG A 172 -0.84 12.38 8.89
CA ARG A 172 -0.41 11.19 8.17
C ARG A 172 0.05 10.08 9.12
N ALA A 173 0.81 10.43 10.14
CA ALA A 173 1.24 9.49 11.17
C ALA A 173 0.05 8.89 11.95
N VAL A 174 -0.94 9.72 12.31
CA VAL A 174 -2.16 9.25 13.00
C VAL A 174 -2.96 8.30 12.11
N LEU A 175 -3.17 8.65 10.83
CA LEU A 175 -3.91 7.80 9.91
C LEU A 175 -3.16 6.48 9.61
N ALA A 176 -1.84 6.52 9.47
CA ALA A 176 -1.02 5.31 9.35
C ALA A 176 -1.15 4.40 10.58
N GLY A 177 -1.17 4.98 11.78
CA GLY A 177 -1.40 4.25 13.03
C GLY A 177 -2.80 3.63 13.10
N ILE A 178 -3.82 4.35 12.66
CA ILE A 178 -5.20 3.85 12.58
C ILE A 178 -5.27 2.69 11.57
N TYR A 179 -4.69 2.86 10.38
CA TYR A 179 -4.65 1.81 9.36
C TYR A 179 -4.01 0.54 9.90
N ASN A 180 -2.79 0.62 10.42
CA ASN A 180 -2.05 -0.54 10.93
C ASN A 180 -2.78 -1.23 12.09
N THR A 181 -3.34 -0.48 13.04
CA THR A 181 -4.08 -1.08 14.17
C THR A 181 -5.39 -1.72 13.71
N THR A 182 -6.08 -1.13 12.75
CA THR A 182 -7.30 -1.72 12.16
C THR A 182 -6.98 -3.01 11.38
N GLU A 183 -5.87 -3.03 10.65
CA GLU A 183 -5.36 -4.23 9.96
C GLU A 183 -5.09 -5.37 10.94
N LEU A 184 -4.48 -5.07 12.10
CA LEU A 184 -4.25 -6.07 13.15
C LEU A 184 -5.57 -6.59 13.76
N VAL A 185 -6.56 -5.72 13.95
CA VAL A 185 -7.91 -6.13 14.42
C VAL A 185 -8.57 -7.04 13.39
N MET A 186 -8.50 -6.67 12.10
CA MET A 186 -9.10 -7.42 11.00
C MET A 186 -8.59 -8.86 10.92
N MET A 187 -7.30 -9.08 11.16
CA MET A 187 -6.71 -10.44 11.15
C MET A 187 -7.22 -11.34 12.27
N GLN A 188 -7.82 -10.79 13.32
CA GLN A 188 -8.35 -11.52 14.47
C GLN A 188 -9.88 -11.51 14.51
N ASP A 189 -10.50 -10.80 13.57
CA ASP A 189 -11.95 -10.63 13.52
C ASP A 189 -12.63 -11.86 12.92
N SER A 190 -13.54 -12.43 13.66
CA SER A 190 -14.39 -13.56 13.24
C SER A 190 -15.86 -13.16 13.05
N SER A 191 -16.17 -11.86 13.16
CA SER A 191 -17.53 -11.35 12.97
C SER A 191 -17.95 -11.39 11.50
N PRO A 192 -19.27 -11.51 11.21
CA PRO A 192 -19.74 -11.47 9.84
C PRO A 192 -19.31 -10.18 9.12
N ASP A 193 -18.76 -10.31 7.91
CA ASP A 193 -18.28 -9.19 7.09
C ASP A 193 -17.33 -8.22 7.83
N PHE A 194 -16.60 -8.71 8.83
CA PHE A 194 -15.66 -7.91 9.63
C PHE A 194 -16.30 -6.70 10.34
N GLU A 195 -17.54 -6.85 10.82
CA GLU A 195 -18.29 -5.76 11.47
C GLU A 195 -17.57 -5.15 12.66
N ASP A 196 -16.88 -5.96 13.46
CA ASP A 196 -16.12 -5.48 14.64
C ASP A 196 -14.92 -4.63 14.21
N THR A 197 -14.28 -5.00 13.10
CA THR A 197 -13.18 -4.22 12.48
C THR A 197 -13.67 -2.86 12.00
N TRP A 198 -14.80 -2.80 11.30
CA TRP A 198 -15.33 -1.53 10.78
C TRP A 198 -15.82 -0.61 11.89
N ARG A 199 -16.40 -1.18 12.95
CA ARG A 199 -16.76 -0.44 14.16
C ARG A 199 -15.52 0.11 14.88
N PHE A 200 -14.45 -0.68 14.98
CA PHE A 200 -13.18 -0.23 15.51
C PHE A 200 -12.62 0.95 14.70
N LEU A 201 -12.58 0.81 13.37
CA LEU A 201 -12.10 1.86 12.46
C LEU A 201 -12.86 3.17 12.65
N GLU A 202 -14.19 3.10 12.64
CA GLU A 202 -15.04 4.28 12.83
C GLU A 202 -14.76 5.00 14.16
N ASN A 203 -14.63 4.24 15.25
CA ASN A 203 -14.28 4.81 16.55
C ASN A 203 -12.89 5.49 16.52
N ARG A 204 -11.87 4.89 15.92
CA ARG A 204 -10.52 5.48 15.84
C ARG A 204 -10.48 6.73 14.99
N ILE A 205 -11.18 6.76 13.85
CA ILE A 205 -11.29 7.98 13.03
C ILE A 205 -12.00 9.08 13.81
N ASN A 206 -13.13 8.79 14.46
CA ASN A 206 -13.85 9.76 15.26
C ASN A 206 -13.00 10.32 16.42
N ASP A 207 -12.26 9.46 17.12
CA ASP A 207 -11.35 9.89 18.19
C ASP A 207 -10.28 10.84 17.65
N ALA A 208 -9.64 10.51 16.54
CA ALA A 208 -8.60 11.33 15.93
C ALA A 208 -9.14 12.71 15.48
N MET A 209 -10.34 12.74 14.90
CA MET A 209 -10.97 13.99 14.46
C MET A 209 -11.37 14.87 15.65
N ASN A 210 -11.90 14.27 16.72
CA ASN A 210 -12.27 14.98 17.95
C ASN A 210 -11.04 15.55 18.67
N MET A 211 -9.93 14.80 18.72
CA MET A 211 -8.67 15.31 19.27
C MET A 211 -8.17 16.54 18.49
N GLY A 212 -8.30 16.53 17.16
CA GLY A 212 -7.95 17.67 16.31
C GLY A 212 -8.80 18.93 16.61
N HIS A 213 -10.08 18.77 16.92
CA HIS A 213 -10.97 19.86 17.33
C HIS A 213 -10.61 20.39 18.73
N THR A 214 -10.33 19.49 19.69
CA THR A 214 -9.95 19.85 21.04
C THR A 214 -8.60 20.59 21.08
N ALA A 215 -7.62 20.15 20.28
CA ALA A 215 -6.32 20.82 20.17
C ALA A 215 -6.43 22.23 19.56
N LYS A 216 -7.41 22.49 18.68
CA LYS A 216 -7.70 23.85 18.21
C LYS A 216 -8.30 24.75 19.31
N GLN A 217 -9.08 24.19 20.23
CA GLN A 217 -9.61 24.92 21.39
C GLN A 217 -8.54 25.14 22.46
N VAL A 218 -7.56 24.25 22.60
CA VAL A 218 -6.47 24.31 23.60
C VAL A 218 -5.23 25.03 23.04
N LYS A 219 -5.35 25.88 22.02
CA LYS A 219 -4.25 26.83 21.63
C LYS A 219 -3.82 27.76 22.75
N SER A 220 -4.53 27.81 23.88
CA SER A 220 -4.15 28.53 25.10
C SER A 220 -3.32 27.71 26.12
N THR A 221 -3.07 26.42 25.89
CA THR A 221 -2.35 25.54 26.83
C THR A 221 -1.24 24.71 26.13
N GLY A 222 -0.54 25.29 25.18
CA GLY A 222 0.63 24.65 24.54
C GLY A 222 1.73 24.18 25.50
N GLU A 223 1.75 24.70 26.73
CA GLU A 223 2.68 24.30 27.78
C GLU A 223 2.37 22.92 28.40
N ALA A 224 1.11 22.50 28.46
CA ALA A 224 0.74 21.24 29.11
C ALA A 224 1.12 20.00 28.27
N LEU A 225 1.12 20.11 26.94
CA LEU A 225 1.49 18.99 26.05
C LEU A 225 3.01 18.76 26.04
N VAL A 226 3.79 19.84 26.07
CA VAL A 226 5.26 19.77 26.20
C VAL A 226 5.65 19.21 27.56
N GLN A 227 4.95 19.60 28.64
CA GLN A 227 5.17 19.04 29.97
C GLN A 227 4.77 17.57 30.07
N GLY A 228 3.69 17.14 29.42
CA GLY A 228 3.27 15.73 29.38
C GLY A 228 4.27 14.83 28.67
N LEU A 229 4.81 15.27 27.52
CA LEU A 229 5.83 14.54 26.79
C LEU A 229 7.19 14.52 27.52
N MET A 230 7.59 15.62 28.17
CA MET A 230 8.77 15.66 29.02
C MET A 230 8.59 14.79 30.28
N GLY A 231 7.39 14.76 30.89
CA GLY A 231 7.08 13.91 32.01
C GLY A 231 7.17 12.41 31.66
N ALA A 232 6.64 12.03 30.49
CA ALA A 232 6.75 10.64 29.99
C ALA A 232 8.20 10.25 29.70
N ALA A 233 9.00 11.15 29.11
CA ALA A 233 10.43 10.90 28.86
C ALA A 233 11.25 10.77 30.14
N VAL A 234 10.95 11.60 31.16
CA VAL A 234 11.58 11.53 32.49
C VAL A 234 11.18 10.25 33.22
N THR A 235 9.92 9.84 33.14
CA THR A 235 9.42 8.59 33.74
C THR A 235 10.06 7.37 33.08
N LEU A 236 10.17 7.33 31.75
CA LEU A 236 10.87 6.28 31.02
C LEU A 236 12.37 6.24 31.38
N LYS A 237 13.03 7.38 31.50
CA LYS A 237 14.43 7.49 31.93
C LYS A 237 14.62 6.97 33.36
N ASN A 238 13.68 7.22 34.26
CA ASN A 238 13.73 6.74 35.64
C ASN A 238 13.41 5.23 35.75
N LEU A 239 12.49 4.72 34.93
CA LEU A 239 12.14 3.29 34.88
C LEU A 239 13.25 2.43 34.23
N THR A 240 14.01 3.00 33.29
CA THR A 240 15.11 2.28 32.61
C THR A 240 16.44 2.33 33.33
N GLY A 241 16.51 3.00 34.49
CA GLY A 241 17.72 3.00 35.34
C GLY A 241 18.96 3.65 34.73
N LEU A 242 18.81 4.45 33.69
CA LEU A 242 19.93 5.08 32.96
C LEU A 242 20.66 6.21 33.76
N ASN A 243 20.33 6.41 35.05
CA ASN A 243 20.92 7.44 35.87
C ASN A 243 21.73 6.89 37.08
N GLN A 244 22.16 5.64 37.07
CA GLN A 244 23.08 5.13 38.09
C GLN A 244 24.38 4.64 37.43
N ARG A 245 25.27 5.59 37.13
CA ARG A 245 26.72 5.37 37.17
C ARG A 245 27.42 6.69 37.48
N ARG A 246 27.71 6.87 38.74
CA ARG A 246 28.95 7.45 39.20
C ARG A 246 29.78 6.39 39.89
#